data_d5db36b439579596ff2c950737bd84a3
#
_entry.id   d5db36b439579596ff2c950737bd84a3
#
_cell.length_a   1.000
_cell.length_b   1.000
_cell.length_c   1.000
_cell.angle_alpha   90.00
_cell.angle_beta   90.00
_cell.angle_gamma   90.00
#
_symmetry.space_group_name_H-M   'P 1'
#
loop_
_entity.id
_entity.type
_entity.pdbx_description
1 polymer ?
#
loop_
_entity_poly.entity_id
_entity_poly.type
_entity_poly.pdbx_seq_one_letter_code
_entity_poly.pdbx_strand_id
1 'polypeptide(L)'
;MYKIRAIKIVALLSLVAFVFCGCGNFRLSSSIDDLISPISPSGDNAGVQSAVDEYCKGGYSIKIPATGSYTTSFILKDIDGDNVNEAVAFYEPSNKVGTICMAVIKKSGERWSVVSKIDGTATDVNSVDFCDLDNDGKQEIIVCWSVVSKLTGTSINVYTQSEENGKSVLKSMSKAITGSDFICVDANDDSMLELLVFATGTSSENPRAELYSFSGGKKELIGETRLDSTITSFENITYAKTDEGTSVYADALCADGSSMVTEFIYWSDYYGSIISPFYSYSSGRTRETVRSSLVTCRDIDNDGVIEIPEDTSSKKQSSEITSQNWMSYGNTVLSHKCYSFACKRDGYILVVGDDVFVDVKPEYDSEKRSFRLIDKKSKETVLEIITLISSNYSRNDPNYKGYTTVLKNSGFVYIAKVNDNSDIKIDIQTIKDMIKVY
;
A
#
# COMPACT_ATOMS: atom_id res chain seq x y z
N MET A 1 -75.95 11.55 5.77
CA MET A 1 -75.03 11.16 6.92
C MET A 1 -74.43 9.77 6.77
N TYR A 2 -75.08 8.78 6.19
CA TYR A 2 -74.58 7.39 5.99
C TYR A 2 -73.36 7.28 5.05
N LYS A 3 -73.34 8.01 3.92
CA LYS A 3 -72.29 7.94 2.91
C LYS A 3 -70.90 8.45 3.46
N ILE A 4 -70.91 9.45 4.33
CA ILE A 4 -69.65 10.01 4.90
C ILE A 4 -69.04 9.07 5.95
N ARG A 5 -69.88 8.29 6.68
CA ARG A 5 -69.38 7.27 7.63
C ARG A 5 -68.77 6.06 6.91
N ALA A 6 -69.38 5.63 5.77
CA ALA A 6 -68.86 4.55 4.96
C ALA A 6 -67.47 4.89 4.36
N ILE A 7 -67.29 6.12 3.87
CA ILE A 7 -65.98 6.57 3.31
C ILE A 7 -64.89 6.63 4.40
N LYS A 8 -65.22 7.06 5.61
CA LYS A 8 -64.27 7.08 6.72
C LYS A 8 -63.86 5.66 7.19
N ILE A 9 -64.78 4.70 7.16
CA ILE A 9 -64.49 3.30 7.51
C ILE A 9 -63.65 2.64 6.43
N VAL A 10 -63.91 2.88 5.14
CA VAL A 10 -63.08 2.38 4.03
C VAL A 10 -61.69 3.00 4.04
N ALA A 11 -61.54 4.30 4.34
CA ALA A 11 -60.23 4.95 4.48
C ALA A 11 -59.45 4.45 5.71
N LEU A 12 -60.14 4.12 6.82
CA LEU A 12 -59.48 3.54 8.00
C LEU A 12 -59.04 2.09 7.75
N LEU A 13 -59.82 1.29 7.02
CA LEU A 13 -59.47 -0.08 6.64
C LEU A 13 -58.31 -0.12 5.63
N SER A 14 -58.24 0.83 4.69
CA SER A 14 -57.09 0.93 3.78
C SER A 14 -55.82 1.37 4.48
N LEU A 15 -55.88 2.24 5.49
CA LEU A 15 -54.72 2.64 6.29
C LEU A 15 -54.18 1.47 7.12
N VAL A 16 -55.05 0.63 7.68
CA VAL A 16 -54.65 -0.59 8.42
C VAL A 16 -54.04 -1.63 7.50
N ALA A 17 -54.50 -1.78 6.26
CA ALA A 17 -53.89 -2.69 5.30
C ALA A 17 -52.46 -2.27 4.87
N PHE A 18 -52.16 -0.97 4.83
CA PHE A 18 -50.79 -0.49 4.54
C PHE A 18 -49.80 -0.73 5.67
N VAL A 19 -50.24 -0.86 6.92
CA VAL A 19 -49.37 -1.15 8.08
C VAL A 19 -48.98 -2.63 8.11
N PHE A 20 -49.74 -3.55 7.49
CA PHE A 20 -49.41 -4.98 7.48
C PHE A 20 -48.71 -5.47 6.22
N CYS A 21 -48.49 -4.65 5.18
CA CYS A 21 -47.70 -5.02 3.99
C CYS A 21 -46.20 -4.68 4.07
N GLY A 22 -45.71 -4.30 5.24
CA GLY A 22 -44.30 -3.95 5.50
C GLY A 22 -43.51 -5.07 6.16
N CYS A 23 -43.69 -6.34 5.80
CA CYS A 23 -42.84 -7.43 6.20
C CYS A 23 -41.79 -7.74 5.13
N GLY A 24 -40.83 -6.85 4.94
CA GLY A 24 -39.48 -7.32 4.59
C GLY A 24 -38.96 -8.13 5.76
N ASN A 25 -38.51 -9.37 5.52
CA ASN A 25 -37.86 -10.21 6.54
C ASN A 25 -36.60 -9.53 7.07
N PHE A 26 -36.74 -8.66 8.06
CA PHE A 26 -35.65 -8.31 8.95
C PHE A 26 -35.42 -9.54 9.84
N ARG A 27 -34.55 -10.46 9.38
CA ARG A 27 -33.93 -11.43 10.28
C ARG A 27 -32.95 -10.64 11.14
N LEU A 28 -33.36 -10.22 12.31
CA LEU A 28 -32.44 -9.95 13.39
C LEU A 28 -31.72 -11.28 13.65
N SER A 29 -30.44 -11.35 13.30
CA SER A 29 -29.57 -12.46 13.69
C SER A 29 -29.67 -12.61 15.22
N SER A 30 -30.23 -13.70 15.66
CA SER A 30 -30.53 -13.93 17.08
C SER A 30 -29.50 -14.79 17.76
N SER A 31 -28.42 -15.17 17.08
CA SER A 31 -27.32 -15.94 17.64
C SER A 31 -25.98 -15.22 17.49
N ILE A 32 -25.13 -15.36 18.51
CA ILE A 32 -23.74 -14.89 18.46
C ILE A 32 -22.99 -15.59 17.32
N ASP A 33 -23.32 -16.84 17.02
CA ASP A 33 -22.72 -17.64 15.96
C ASP A 33 -22.99 -17.02 14.56
N ASP A 34 -24.14 -16.41 14.33
CA ASP A 34 -24.44 -15.71 13.07
C ASP A 34 -23.61 -14.43 12.92
N LEU A 35 -23.26 -13.77 14.03
CA LEU A 35 -22.45 -12.55 14.03
C LEU A 35 -20.95 -12.82 13.87
N ILE A 36 -20.47 -14.01 14.24
CA ILE A 36 -19.07 -14.44 14.10
C ILE A 36 -18.84 -15.37 12.91
N SER A 37 -19.90 -15.74 12.18
CA SER A 37 -19.76 -16.50 10.94
C SER A 37 -19.04 -15.64 9.89
N PRO A 38 -17.97 -16.15 9.26
CA PRO A 38 -17.32 -15.44 8.17
C PRO A 38 -18.32 -15.08 7.07
N ILE A 39 -18.21 -13.87 6.55
CA ILE A 39 -19.03 -13.44 5.40
C ILE A 39 -18.77 -14.42 4.25
N SER A 40 -19.81 -15.11 3.78
CA SER A 40 -19.67 -16.01 2.65
C SER A 40 -19.29 -15.23 1.39
N PRO A 41 -18.26 -15.65 0.65
CA PRO A 41 -17.91 -15.04 -0.60
C PRO A 41 -19.07 -14.96 -1.57
N SER A 42 -19.11 -13.93 -2.41
CA SER A 42 -20.15 -13.75 -3.44
C SER A 42 -19.50 -13.59 -4.83
N GLY A 43 -20.27 -13.80 -5.88
CA GLY A 43 -19.78 -13.68 -7.25
C GLY A 43 -18.65 -14.67 -7.57
N ASP A 44 -17.61 -14.21 -8.26
CA ASP A 44 -16.47 -15.04 -8.66
C ASP A 44 -15.73 -15.64 -7.45
N ASN A 45 -15.60 -14.92 -6.35
CA ASN A 45 -14.98 -15.43 -5.13
C ASN A 45 -15.69 -16.67 -4.56
N ALA A 46 -17.02 -16.76 -4.68
CA ALA A 46 -17.76 -17.94 -4.27
C ALA A 46 -17.48 -19.15 -5.17
N GLY A 47 -17.33 -18.91 -6.48
CA GLY A 47 -16.95 -19.94 -7.44
C GLY A 47 -15.53 -20.44 -7.20
N VAL A 48 -14.58 -19.54 -6.95
CA VAL A 48 -13.19 -19.89 -6.61
C VAL A 48 -13.12 -20.67 -5.30
N GLN A 49 -13.83 -20.22 -4.25
CA GLN A 49 -13.93 -20.97 -2.99
C GLN A 49 -14.42 -22.39 -3.21
N SER A 50 -15.51 -22.57 -3.98
CA SER A 50 -16.06 -23.88 -4.28
C SER A 50 -15.08 -24.78 -5.04
N ALA A 51 -14.27 -24.19 -5.94
CA ALA A 51 -13.24 -24.95 -6.67
C ALA A 51 -12.10 -25.43 -5.74
N VAL A 52 -11.68 -24.60 -4.78
CA VAL A 52 -10.68 -24.97 -3.78
C VAL A 52 -11.25 -26.03 -2.82
N ASP A 53 -12.51 -25.89 -2.38
CA ASP A 53 -13.21 -26.89 -1.53
C ASP A 53 -13.29 -28.25 -2.21
N GLU A 54 -13.68 -28.27 -3.51
CA GLU A 54 -13.73 -29.50 -4.30
C GLU A 54 -12.35 -30.16 -4.47
N TYR A 55 -11.32 -29.33 -4.62
CA TYR A 55 -9.94 -29.80 -4.79
C TYR A 55 -9.35 -30.31 -3.46
N CYS A 56 -9.57 -29.62 -2.36
CA CYS A 56 -9.02 -29.91 -1.05
C CYS A 56 -9.99 -30.70 -0.16
N LYS A 57 -10.42 -31.89 -0.62
CA LYS A 57 -11.44 -32.75 0.06
C LYS A 57 -11.12 -33.09 1.53
N GLY A 58 -9.87 -32.96 1.98
CA GLY A 58 -9.43 -33.23 3.35
C GLY A 58 -9.44 -32.00 4.27
N GLY A 59 -9.93 -30.86 3.80
CA GLY A 59 -9.89 -29.58 4.51
C GLY A 59 -8.56 -28.82 4.31
N TYR A 60 -8.62 -27.51 4.53
CA TYR A 60 -7.47 -26.60 4.39
C TYR A 60 -7.75 -25.32 5.17
N SER A 61 -6.72 -24.51 5.35
CA SER A 61 -6.84 -23.11 5.80
C SER A 61 -6.28 -22.16 4.71
N ILE A 62 -7.03 -21.11 4.39
CA ILE A 62 -6.57 -20.06 3.48
C ILE A 62 -5.42 -19.30 4.14
N LYS A 63 -4.41 -18.96 3.33
CA LYS A 63 -3.33 -18.05 3.68
C LYS A 63 -3.46 -16.79 2.85
N ILE A 64 -3.29 -15.65 3.49
CA ILE A 64 -3.39 -14.34 2.85
C ILE A 64 -1.99 -13.73 2.88
N PRO A 65 -1.47 -13.20 1.76
CA PRO A 65 -0.20 -12.48 1.78
C PRO A 65 -0.21 -11.35 2.82
N ALA A 66 0.85 -11.24 3.60
CA ALA A 66 0.91 -10.34 4.75
C ALA A 66 1.05 -8.87 4.35
N THR A 67 1.68 -8.60 3.19
CA THR A 67 2.02 -7.25 2.70
C THR A 67 1.80 -7.15 1.19
N GLY A 68 2.03 -5.95 0.63
CA GLY A 68 1.93 -5.68 -0.81
C GLY A 68 0.50 -5.36 -1.26
N SER A 69 0.32 -5.34 -2.58
CA SER A 69 -0.96 -4.93 -3.21
C SER A 69 -2.05 -5.99 -3.14
N TYR A 70 -1.69 -7.25 -2.90
CA TYR A 70 -2.61 -8.41 -2.98
C TYR A 70 -2.77 -9.10 -1.62
N THR A 71 -3.47 -8.44 -0.70
CA THR A 71 -3.73 -8.93 0.67
C THR A 71 -5.15 -9.51 0.81
N THR A 72 -5.56 -10.37 -0.14
CA THR A 72 -6.89 -10.99 -0.19
C THR A 72 -6.80 -12.52 -0.27
N SER A 73 -7.87 -13.22 0.12
CA SER A 73 -7.94 -14.67 0.09
C SER A 73 -7.84 -15.25 -1.33
N PHE A 74 -8.42 -14.56 -2.31
CA PHE A 74 -8.39 -14.91 -3.72
C PHE A 74 -7.98 -13.68 -4.52
N ILE A 75 -6.95 -13.83 -5.31
CA ILE A 75 -6.38 -12.77 -6.13
C ILE A 75 -6.83 -13.03 -7.56
N LEU A 76 -7.60 -12.11 -8.13
CA LEU A 76 -8.08 -12.20 -9.51
C LEU A 76 -7.16 -11.40 -10.42
N LYS A 77 -6.53 -12.08 -11.38
CA LYS A 77 -5.57 -11.49 -12.32
C LYS A 77 -5.60 -12.28 -13.63
N ASP A 78 -5.57 -11.60 -14.77
CA ASP A 78 -5.28 -12.21 -16.06
C ASP A 78 -3.80 -12.58 -16.10
N ILE A 79 -3.50 -13.88 -15.97
CA ILE A 79 -2.13 -14.39 -15.87
C ILE A 79 -1.64 -14.88 -17.25
N ASP A 80 -2.53 -15.42 -18.08
CA ASP A 80 -2.14 -16.00 -19.36
C ASP A 80 -2.42 -15.10 -20.58
N GLY A 81 -2.87 -13.86 -20.36
CA GLY A 81 -3.04 -12.84 -21.38
C GLY A 81 -4.27 -13.04 -22.28
N ASP A 82 -5.24 -13.85 -21.86
CA ASP A 82 -6.47 -14.11 -22.64
C ASP A 82 -7.61 -13.10 -22.36
N ASN A 83 -7.38 -12.08 -21.52
CA ASN A 83 -8.30 -11.07 -21.01
C ASN A 83 -9.42 -11.63 -20.12
N VAL A 84 -9.24 -12.83 -19.57
CA VAL A 84 -10.09 -13.42 -18.55
C VAL A 84 -9.26 -13.64 -17.30
N ASN A 85 -9.72 -13.14 -16.15
CA ASN A 85 -8.95 -13.33 -14.93
C ASN A 85 -8.95 -14.79 -14.47
N GLU A 86 -7.78 -15.30 -14.13
CA GLU A 86 -7.59 -16.44 -13.26
C GLU A 86 -7.69 -16.00 -11.80
N ALA A 87 -7.84 -16.97 -10.90
CA ALA A 87 -7.67 -16.75 -9.48
C ALA A 87 -6.40 -17.42 -8.97
N VAL A 88 -5.66 -16.73 -8.10
CA VAL A 88 -4.55 -17.31 -7.33
C VAL A 88 -4.97 -17.39 -5.88
N ALA A 89 -4.75 -18.56 -5.26
CA ALA A 89 -5.04 -18.81 -3.86
C ALA A 89 -3.85 -19.48 -3.16
N PHE A 90 -3.55 -19.02 -1.95
CA PHE A 90 -2.60 -19.67 -1.06
C PHE A 90 -3.35 -20.38 0.04
N TYR A 91 -2.97 -21.62 0.32
CA TYR A 91 -3.64 -22.43 1.33
C TYR A 91 -2.71 -23.48 1.96
N GLU A 92 -3.01 -23.86 3.18
CA GLU A 92 -2.33 -24.93 3.90
C GLU A 92 -3.27 -26.15 3.99
N PRO A 93 -2.97 -27.29 3.35
CA PRO A 93 -3.79 -28.49 3.44
C PRO A 93 -3.75 -29.07 4.85
N SER A 94 -4.91 -29.49 5.39
CA SER A 94 -4.99 -30.07 6.74
C SER A 94 -4.19 -31.37 6.93
N ASN A 95 -3.92 -32.07 5.83
CA ASN A 95 -3.10 -33.30 5.81
C ASN A 95 -1.60 -33.01 5.58
N LYS A 96 -1.20 -31.75 5.39
CA LYS A 96 0.19 -31.35 5.13
C LYS A 96 0.54 -30.06 5.86
N VAL A 97 0.36 -30.08 7.17
CA VAL A 97 0.61 -28.94 8.06
C VAL A 97 2.07 -28.44 7.91
N GLY A 98 2.25 -27.14 7.85
CA GLY A 98 3.55 -26.49 7.65
C GLY A 98 3.97 -26.36 6.19
N THR A 99 3.13 -26.78 5.23
CA THR A 99 3.39 -26.57 3.80
C THR A 99 2.28 -25.72 3.20
N ILE A 100 2.64 -24.54 2.71
CA ILE A 100 1.71 -23.68 1.96
C ILE A 100 1.73 -24.08 0.49
N CYS A 101 0.56 -24.24 -0.09
CA CYS A 101 0.39 -24.45 -1.53
C CYS A 101 -0.10 -23.17 -2.19
N MET A 102 0.36 -22.90 -3.40
CA MET A 102 -0.21 -21.92 -4.31
C MET A 102 -0.96 -22.64 -5.42
N ALA A 103 -2.21 -22.29 -5.65
CA ALA A 103 -3.03 -22.81 -6.74
C ALA A 103 -3.42 -21.71 -7.73
N VAL A 104 -3.46 -22.06 -9.01
CA VAL A 104 -4.09 -21.27 -10.07
C VAL A 104 -5.42 -21.94 -10.41
N ILE A 105 -6.48 -21.15 -10.44
CA ILE A 105 -7.85 -21.57 -10.64
C ILE A 105 -8.39 -20.82 -11.86
N LYS A 106 -8.86 -21.54 -12.87
CA LYS A 106 -9.42 -20.99 -14.11
C LYS A 106 -10.93 -21.15 -14.18
N LYS A 107 -11.57 -20.19 -14.84
CA LYS A 107 -12.98 -20.21 -15.16
C LYS A 107 -13.20 -20.81 -16.56
N SER A 108 -14.05 -21.82 -16.65
CA SER A 108 -14.52 -22.37 -17.92
C SER A 108 -16.05 -22.34 -17.96
N GLY A 109 -16.61 -21.46 -18.79
CA GLY A 109 -18.02 -21.09 -18.69
C GLY A 109 -18.35 -20.48 -17.32
N GLU A 110 -19.30 -21.09 -16.60
CA GLU A 110 -19.67 -20.63 -15.23
C GLU A 110 -18.91 -21.37 -14.11
N ARG A 111 -18.06 -22.32 -14.45
CA ARG A 111 -17.39 -23.17 -13.46
C ARG A 111 -15.92 -22.79 -13.29
N TRP A 112 -15.52 -22.61 -12.04
CA TRP A 112 -14.13 -22.49 -11.62
C TRP A 112 -13.53 -23.87 -11.29
N SER A 113 -12.26 -24.08 -11.61
CA SER A 113 -11.54 -25.32 -11.28
C SER A 113 -10.05 -25.06 -11.07
N VAL A 114 -9.43 -25.76 -10.12
CA VAL A 114 -7.98 -25.72 -9.93
C VAL A 114 -7.31 -26.40 -11.13
N VAL A 115 -6.51 -25.62 -11.88
CA VAL A 115 -5.82 -26.12 -13.10
C VAL A 115 -4.37 -26.47 -12.85
N SER A 116 -3.73 -25.79 -11.88
CA SER A 116 -2.36 -26.10 -11.48
C SER A 116 -2.11 -25.74 -10.03
N LYS A 117 -1.10 -26.35 -9.43
CA LYS A 117 -0.65 -26.02 -8.09
C LYS A 117 0.84 -26.26 -7.92
N ILE A 118 1.44 -25.58 -6.95
CA ILE A 118 2.79 -25.84 -6.50
C ILE A 118 2.85 -25.79 -4.96
N ASP A 119 3.73 -26.61 -4.39
CA ASP A 119 4.04 -26.53 -2.96
C ASP A 119 5.06 -25.41 -2.77
N GLY A 120 4.78 -24.49 -1.84
CA GLY A 120 5.67 -23.41 -1.48
C GLY A 120 6.89 -23.88 -0.71
N THR A 121 7.87 -23.02 -0.60
CA THR A 121 9.15 -23.31 0.06
C THR A 121 9.20 -22.90 1.53
N ALA A 122 8.11 -22.33 2.06
CA ALA A 122 8.08 -21.73 3.38
C ALA A 122 6.73 -21.98 4.11
N THR A 123 6.62 -21.45 5.32
CA THR A 123 5.46 -21.65 6.20
C THR A 123 4.45 -20.52 6.13
N ASP A 124 4.77 -19.42 5.41
CA ASP A 124 3.87 -18.31 5.19
C ASP A 124 4.18 -17.56 3.89
N VAL A 125 3.29 -16.64 3.48
CA VAL A 125 3.44 -15.78 2.30
C VAL A 125 3.59 -14.35 2.78
N ASN A 126 4.72 -13.72 2.45
CA ASN A 126 4.94 -12.30 2.76
C ASN A 126 4.20 -11.42 1.75
N SER A 127 4.53 -11.56 0.47
CA SER A 127 3.92 -10.79 -0.61
C SER A 127 3.86 -11.57 -1.91
N VAL A 128 3.03 -11.11 -2.83
CA VAL A 128 2.93 -11.65 -4.20
C VAL A 128 2.74 -10.48 -5.17
N ASP A 129 3.30 -10.63 -6.37
CA ASP A 129 3.06 -9.72 -7.50
C ASP A 129 3.05 -10.49 -8.82
N PHE A 130 2.64 -9.80 -9.91
CA PHE A 130 2.45 -10.36 -11.24
C PHE A 130 3.07 -9.42 -12.27
N CYS A 131 4.03 -9.93 -13.04
CA CYS A 131 4.76 -9.16 -14.06
C CYS A 131 5.12 -10.07 -15.23
N ASP A 132 5.07 -9.55 -16.45
CA ASP A 132 5.62 -10.22 -17.64
C ASP A 132 7.13 -9.97 -17.68
N LEU A 133 7.91 -10.88 -17.09
CA LEU A 133 9.36 -10.74 -16.93
C LEU A 133 10.17 -11.27 -18.11
N ASP A 134 9.60 -12.17 -18.92
CA ASP A 134 10.28 -12.74 -20.08
C ASP A 134 9.71 -12.24 -21.43
N ASN A 135 8.74 -11.34 -21.35
CA ASN A 135 8.07 -10.65 -22.45
C ASN A 135 7.37 -11.65 -23.43
N ASP A 136 6.77 -12.71 -22.87
CA ASP A 136 5.99 -13.70 -23.64
C ASP A 136 4.49 -13.34 -23.73
N GLY A 137 4.06 -12.24 -23.08
CA GLY A 137 2.70 -11.73 -23.02
C GLY A 137 1.87 -12.35 -21.89
N LYS A 138 2.47 -13.18 -21.03
CA LYS A 138 1.85 -13.73 -19.82
C LYS A 138 2.49 -13.12 -18.59
N GLN A 139 1.81 -13.27 -17.45
CA GLN A 139 2.32 -12.74 -16.18
C GLN A 139 3.00 -13.86 -15.39
N GLU A 140 4.25 -13.67 -15.03
CA GLU A 140 4.89 -14.49 -14.00
C GLU A 140 4.29 -14.17 -12.64
N ILE A 141 4.23 -15.17 -11.76
CA ILE A 141 3.81 -15.03 -10.37
C ILE A 141 5.07 -14.97 -9.52
N ILE A 142 5.33 -13.81 -8.94
CA ILE A 142 6.47 -13.59 -8.05
C ILE A 142 5.99 -13.70 -6.62
N VAL A 143 6.52 -14.65 -5.85
CA VAL A 143 6.11 -14.87 -4.46
C VAL A 143 7.30 -14.70 -3.52
N CYS A 144 7.16 -13.79 -2.58
CA CYS A 144 8.05 -13.68 -1.44
C CYS A 144 7.53 -14.58 -0.32
N TRP A 145 8.21 -15.70 -0.11
CA TRP A 145 7.89 -16.67 0.93
C TRP A 145 8.55 -16.28 2.25
N SER A 146 7.83 -16.38 3.34
CA SER A 146 8.38 -16.14 4.67
C SER A 146 8.47 -17.42 5.50
N VAL A 147 9.51 -17.51 6.32
CA VAL A 147 9.69 -18.59 7.27
C VAL A 147 9.51 -18.01 8.67
N VAL A 148 8.72 -18.66 9.52
CA VAL A 148 8.47 -18.24 10.91
C VAL A 148 9.78 -18.17 11.73
N SER A 149 10.81 -18.87 11.30
CA SER A 149 12.15 -18.78 11.89
C SER A 149 12.90 -17.59 11.32
N LYS A 150 13.07 -16.54 12.12
CA LYS A 150 13.91 -15.36 11.79
C LYS A 150 15.38 -15.67 11.45
N LEU A 151 15.80 -16.93 11.52
CA LEU A 151 17.18 -17.39 11.25
C LEU A 151 17.42 -17.77 9.78
N THR A 152 16.37 -18.02 9.01
CA THR A 152 16.47 -18.31 7.58
C THR A 152 15.63 -17.29 6.84
N GLY A 153 16.24 -16.34 6.19
CA GLY A 153 15.59 -15.21 5.51
C GLY A 153 14.41 -15.59 4.62
N THR A 154 13.71 -14.59 4.16
CA THR A 154 12.67 -14.70 3.13
C THR A 154 13.28 -15.16 1.81
N SER A 155 12.52 -15.89 1.01
CA SER A 155 12.93 -16.35 -0.33
C SER A 155 11.93 -15.91 -1.37
N ILE A 156 12.43 -15.38 -2.48
CA ILE A 156 11.64 -14.94 -3.61
C ILE A 156 11.74 -15.98 -4.71
N ASN A 157 10.59 -16.45 -5.19
CA ASN A 157 10.47 -17.39 -6.28
C ASN A 157 9.63 -16.76 -7.39
N VAL A 158 10.06 -17.01 -8.63
CA VAL A 158 9.34 -16.63 -9.85
C VAL A 158 8.76 -17.88 -10.48
N TYR A 159 7.45 -17.86 -10.75
CA TYR A 159 6.74 -18.99 -11.35
C TYR A 159 6.09 -18.55 -12.64
N THR A 160 6.25 -19.37 -13.68
CA THR A 160 5.54 -19.25 -14.95
C THR A 160 4.52 -20.35 -15.12
N GLN A 161 3.49 -20.08 -15.91
CA GLN A 161 2.48 -21.05 -16.31
C GLN A 161 2.82 -21.61 -17.69
N SER A 162 2.96 -22.91 -17.80
CA SER A 162 3.23 -23.61 -19.05
C SER A 162 2.21 -24.73 -19.30
N GLU A 163 2.11 -25.20 -20.53
CA GLU A 163 1.30 -26.37 -20.88
C GLU A 163 2.17 -27.62 -21.04
N GLU A 164 1.79 -28.70 -20.35
CA GLU A 164 2.38 -30.01 -20.52
C GLU A 164 1.29 -31.08 -20.77
N ASN A 165 1.36 -31.74 -21.89
CA ASN A 165 0.37 -32.76 -22.28
C ASN A 165 -1.09 -32.24 -22.21
N GLY A 166 -1.32 -31.00 -22.63
CA GLY A 166 -2.63 -30.34 -22.58
C GLY A 166 -3.14 -29.99 -21.18
N LYS A 167 -2.24 -29.93 -20.21
CA LYS A 167 -2.54 -29.48 -18.83
C LYS A 167 -1.70 -28.28 -18.46
N SER A 168 -2.32 -27.31 -17.80
CA SER A 168 -1.61 -26.20 -17.23
C SER A 168 -0.76 -26.65 -16.03
N VAL A 169 0.50 -26.21 -16.01
CA VAL A 169 1.48 -26.56 -14.97
C VAL A 169 2.20 -25.29 -14.53
N LEU A 170 2.26 -25.06 -13.22
CA LEU A 170 3.14 -24.02 -12.65
C LEU A 170 4.56 -24.58 -12.53
N LYS A 171 5.53 -23.79 -12.99
CA LYS A 171 6.97 -24.10 -12.88
C LYS A 171 7.72 -22.93 -12.28
N SER A 172 8.70 -23.25 -11.47
CA SER A 172 9.69 -22.25 -11.06
C SER A 172 10.64 -21.93 -12.21
N MET A 173 10.79 -20.66 -12.55
CA MET A 173 11.71 -20.24 -13.63
C MET A 173 13.18 -20.34 -13.19
N SER A 174 13.44 -20.34 -11.89
CA SER A 174 14.80 -20.35 -11.36
C SER A 174 14.85 -20.94 -9.94
N LYS A 175 16.05 -21.10 -9.41
CA LYS A 175 16.24 -21.27 -7.96
C LYS A 175 15.79 -20.02 -7.23
N ALA A 176 15.29 -20.18 -6.01
CA ALA A 176 14.90 -19.11 -5.14
C ALA A 176 16.00 -18.03 -4.98
N ILE A 177 15.60 -16.78 -4.91
CA ILE A 177 16.46 -15.64 -4.67
C ILE A 177 16.31 -15.29 -3.18
N THR A 178 17.42 -15.04 -2.49
CA THR A 178 17.38 -14.57 -1.11
C THR A 178 17.08 -13.08 -1.09
N GLY A 179 15.97 -12.68 -0.48
CA GLY A 179 15.56 -11.29 -0.37
C GLY A 179 14.32 -11.16 0.52
N SER A 180 14.10 -9.97 1.06
CA SER A 180 12.93 -9.66 1.91
C SER A 180 11.80 -8.99 1.14
N ASP A 181 12.15 -8.22 0.11
CA ASP A 181 11.22 -7.41 -0.67
C ASP A 181 11.66 -7.34 -2.12
N PHE A 182 10.75 -6.94 -3.00
CA PHE A 182 11.04 -6.80 -4.42
C PHE A 182 10.09 -5.83 -5.12
N ILE A 183 10.49 -5.40 -6.32
CA ILE A 183 9.63 -4.66 -7.24
C ILE A 183 9.96 -5.09 -8.68
N CYS A 184 8.94 -5.17 -9.54
CA CYS A 184 9.12 -5.32 -10.98
C CYS A 184 9.18 -3.94 -11.62
N VAL A 185 10.22 -3.67 -12.39
CA VAL A 185 10.48 -2.35 -12.97
C VAL A 185 11.37 -2.47 -14.21
N ASP A 186 11.09 -1.69 -15.24
CA ASP A 186 12.03 -1.47 -16.37
C ASP A 186 13.12 -0.50 -15.86
N ALA A 187 14.17 -1.07 -15.29
CA ALA A 187 15.20 -0.30 -14.58
C ALA A 187 16.26 0.28 -15.52
N ASN A 188 16.52 -0.39 -16.64
CA ASN A 188 17.54 -0.02 -17.62
C ASN A 188 16.96 0.64 -18.90
N ASP A 189 15.64 0.91 -18.90
CA ASP A 189 14.89 1.54 -19.99
C ASP A 189 14.95 0.78 -21.34
N ASP A 190 15.09 -0.55 -21.29
CA ASP A 190 15.08 -1.41 -22.50
C ASP A 190 13.67 -1.91 -22.89
N SER A 191 12.64 -1.49 -22.16
CA SER A 191 11.22 -1.85 -22.30
C SER A 191 10.90 -3.29 -21.87
N MET A 192 11.79 -3.97 -21.18
CA MET A 192 11.53 -5.20 -20.47
C MET A 192 11.46 -4.93 -18.97
N LEU A 193 10.68 -5.74 -18.25
CA LEU A 193 10.64 -5.61 -16.79
C LEU A 193 11.73 -6.50 -16.18
N GLU A 194 12.48 -5.91 -15.27
CA GLU A 194 13.39 -6.64 -14.39
C GLU A 194 12.76 -6.84 -13.01
N LEU A 195 13.28 -7.83 -12.30
CA LEU A 195 12.99 -8.06 -10.89
C LEU A 195 14.11 -7.46 -10.03
N LEU A 196 13.84 -6.33 -9.40
CA LEU A 196 14.73 -5.73 -8.41
C LEU A 196 14.41 -6.30 -7.03
N VAL A 197 15.38 -7.00 -6.45
CA VAL A 197 15.25 -7.68 -5.15
C VAL A 197 16.05 -6.95 -4.11
N PHE A 198 15.45 -6.72 -2.95
CA PHE A 198 16.06 -6.12 -1.78
C PHE A 198 16.32 -7.18 -0.71
N ALA A 199 17.53 -7.21 -0.20
CA ALA A 199 17.92 -8.09 0.90
C ALA A 199 18.38 -7.26 2.10
N THR A 200 17.80 -7.49 3.26
CA THR A 200 18.33 -7.00 4.53
C THR A 200 19.63 -7.76 4.86
N GLY A 201 20.54 -7.10 5.55
CA GLY A 201 21.80 -7.73 5.94
C GLY A 201 21.60 -8.89 6.92
N THR A 202 22.62 -9.74 6.97
CA THR A 202 22.78 -10.78 7.99
C THR A 202 24.03 -10.47 8.83
N SER A 203 24.36 -11.31 9.78
CA SER A 203 25.60 -11.17 10.53
C SER A 203 26.87 -11.25 9.66
N SER A 204 26.77 -11.80 8.46
CA SER A 204 27.89 -12.00 7.51
C SER A 204 27.76 -11.25 6.20
N GLU A 205 26.60 -10.69 5.88
CA GLU A 205 26.31 -10.01 4.63
C GLU A 205 25.67 -8.65 4.87
N ASN A 206 26.09 -7.63 4.11
CA ASN A 206 25.49 -6.32 4.15
C ASN A 206 24.15 -6.30 3.39
N PRO A 207 23.24 -5.37 3.73
CA PRO A 207 22.07 -5.09 2.90
C PRO A 207 22.48 -4.75 1.47
N ARG A 208 21.67 -5.21 0.50
CA ARG A 208 21.94 -5.01 -0.92
C ARG A 208 20.67 -5.01 -1.75
N ALA A 209 20.77 -4.49 -2.96
CA ALA A 209 19.78 -4.64 -4.01
C ALA A 209 20.41 -5.38 -5.20
N GLU A 210 19.66 -6.31 -5.78
CA GLU A 210 20.09 -7.17 -6.89
C GLU A 210 19.04 -7.08 -8.01
N LEU A 211 19.48 -6.74 -9.21
CA LEU A 211 18.62 -6.62 -10.40
C LEU A 211 18.73 -7.86 -11.27
N TYR A 212 17.62 -8.53 -11.49
CA TYR A 212 17.56 -9.77 -12.28
C TYR A 212 16.74 -9.57 -13.54
N SER A 213 17.31 -9.91 -14.68
CA SER A 213 16.60 -10.14 -15.94
C SER A 213 16.12 -11.58 -16.05
N PHE A 214 14.97 -11.77 -16.70
CA PHE A 214 14.42 -13.08 -17.05
C PHE A 214 14.25 -13.25 -18.57
N SER A 215 14.90 -12.42 -19.36
CA SER A 215 14.84 -12.47 -20.81
C SER A 215 15.05 -13.87 -21.36
N GLY A 216 14.12 -14.31 -22.23
CA GLY A 216 14.12 -15.66 -22.79
C GLY A 216 13.94 -16.78 -21.75
N GLY A 217 13.27 -16.49 -20.64
CA GLY A 217 12.94 -17.45 -19.59
C GLY A 217 14.13 -17.88 -18.72
N LYS A 218 15.22 -17.11 -18.72
CA LYS A 218 16.44 -17.42 -17.95
C LYS A 218 16.77 -16.30 -16.99
N LYS A 219 16.94 -16.66 -15.71
CA LYS A 219 17.38 -15.73 -14.68
C LYS A 219 18.86 -15.36 -14.88
N GLU A 220 19.15 -14.07 -14.97
CA GLU A 220 20.49 -13.51 -15.00
C GLU A 220 20.57 -12.32 -14.02
N LEU A 221 21.63 -12.27 -13.21
CA LEU A 221 21.93 -11.11 -12.39
C LEU A 221 22.64 -10.07 -13.27
N ILE A 222 21.98 -8.95 -13.55
CA ILE A 222 22.49 -7.91 -14.44
C ILE A 222 23.03 -6.68 -13.70
N GLY A 223 22.74 -6.56 -12.39
CA GLY A 223 23.24 -5.46 -11.59
C GLY A 223 23.09 -5.72 -10.10
N GLU A 224 23.99 -5.14 -9.30
CA GLU A 224 23.91 -5.17 -7.85
C GLU A 224 24.47 -3.89 -7.24
N THR A 225 23.93 -3.48 -6.07
CA THR A 225 24.47 -2.38 -5.28
C THR A 225 24.31 -2.65 -3.79
N ARG A 226 25.25 -2.11 -3.00
CA ARG A 226 25.18 -2.14 -1.54
C ARG A 226 24.25 -1.05 -1.02
N LEU A 227 23.60 -1.33 0.10
CA LEU A 227 22.69 -0.43 0.80
C LEU A 227 23.21 -0.14 2.21
N ASP A 228 22.60 0.81 2.91
CA ASP A 228 22.98 1.18 4.27
C ASP A 228 23.05 -0.04 5.20
N SER A 229 24.18 -0.21 5.86
CA SER A 229 24.47 -1.39 6.69
C SER A 229 23.57 -1.52 7.93
N THR A 230 22.75 -0.52 8.23
CA THR A 230 21.84 -0.53 9.37
C THR A 230 20.40 -0.87 9.00
N ILE A 231 20.11 -1.14 7.75
CA ILE A 231 18.76 -1.53 7.30
C ILE A 231 18.33 -2.84 7.97
N THR A 232 17.13 -2.83 8.55
CA THR A 232 16.51 -4.00 9.19
C THR A 232 15.24 -4.46 8.51
N SER A 233 14.48 -3.55 7.88
CA SER A 233 13.29 -3.84 7.09
C SER A 233 13.06 -2.74 6.05
N PHE A 234 12.39 -3.08 4.96
CA PHE A 234 11.87 -2.11 3.99
C PHE A 234 10.40 -1.84 4.32
N GLU A 235 10.01 -0.56 4.29
CA GLU A 235 8.67 -0.11 4.67
C GLU A 235 7.86 0.37 3.46
N ASN A 236 8.57 0.89 2.43
CA ASN A 236 7.97 1.36 1.20
C ASN A 236 8.97 1.24 0.07
N ILE A 237 8.57 0.64 -1.04
CA ILE A 237 9.36 0.60 -2.27
C ILE A 237 8.49 1.14 -3.40
N THR A 238 8.97 2.17 -4.07
CA THR A 238 8.27 2.82 -5.18
C THR A 238 9.26 3.22 -6.26
N TYR A 239 8.76 3.55 -7.44
CA TYR A 239 9.61 4.05 -8.52
C TYR A 239 8.93 5.19 -9.28
N ALA A 240 9.74 5.98 -9.96
CA ALA A 240 9.29 6.95 -10.95
C ALA A 240 10.09 6.79 -12.24
N LYS A 241 9.42 6.98 -13.37
CA LYS A 241 10.05 7.05 -14.69
C LYS A 241 9.96 8.50 -15.17
N THR A 242 11.11 9.09 -15.39
CA THR A 242 11.26 10.47 -15.87
C THR A 242 12.05 10.47 -17.17
N ASP A 243 12.27 11.66 -17.76
CA ASP A 243 13.13 11.81 -18.93
C ASP A 243 14.62 11.46 -18.63
N GLU A 244 15.01 11.42 -17.35
CA GLU A 244 16.35 11.02 -16.89
C GLU A 244 16.48 9.50 -16.68
N GLY A 245 15.41 8.74 -16.90
CA GLY A 245 15.35 7.28 -16.73
C GLY A 245 14.48 6.86 -15.54
N THR A 246 14.52 5.57 -15.25
CA THR A 246 13.78 4.96 -14.15
C THR A 246 14.60 5.01 -12.85
N SER A 247 13.97 5.49 -11.79
CA SER A 247 14.56 5.57 -10.44
C SER A 247 13.69 4.85 -9.42
N VAL A 248 14.30 4.05 -8.55
CA VAL A 248 13.63 3.31 -7.48
C VAL A 248 14.02 3.91 -6.13
N TYR A 249 13.02 4.06 -5.27
CA TYR A 249 13.12 4.62 -3.92
C TYR A 249 12.69 3.56 -2.92
N ALA A 250 13.57 3.17 -2.02
CA ALA A 250 13.30 2.18 -1.00
C ALA A 250 13.51 2.79 0.40
N ASP A 251 12.40 3.06 1.09
CA ASP A 251 12.40 3.52 2.47
C ASP A 251 12.59 2.33 3.41
N ALA A 252 13.60 2.41 4.25
CA ALA A 252 13.97 1.32 5.14
C ALA A 252 14.19 1.80 6.58
N LEU A 253 13.76 0.98 7.56
CA LEU A 253 14.04 1.21 8.97
C LEU A 253 15.48 0.86 9.29
N CYS A 254 16.12 1.70 10.10
CA CYS A 254 17.46 1.49 10.63
C CYS A 254 17.43 0.66 11.92
N ALA A 255 18.56 0.06 12.26
CA ALA A 255 18.73 -0.81 13.44
C ALA A 255 18.49 -0.11 14.79
N ASP A 256 18.47 1.23 14.83
CA ASP A 256 18.11 2.00 16.02
C ASP A 256 16.60 1.99 16.31
N GLY A 257 15.78 1.45 15.38
CA GLY A 257 14.31 1.37 15.48
C GLY A 257 13.59 2.71 15.50
N SER A 258 14.31 3.81 15.22
CA SER A 258 13.76 5.18 15.30
C SER A 258 14.14 6.07 14.13
N SER A 259 15.01 5.59 13.24
CA SER A 259 15.41 6.30 12.02
C SER A 259 15.00 5.51 10.77
N MET A 260 14.74 6.22 9.71
CA MET A 260 14.48 5.70 8.37
C MET A 260 15.52 6.26 7.41
N VAL A 261 15.94 5.46 6.44
CA VAL A 261 16.78 5.86 5.31
C VAL A 261 16.05 5.56 4.02
N THR A 262 16.17 6.42 3.01
CA THR A 262 15.74 6.11 1.64
C THR A 262 16.96 5.72 0.82
N GLU A 263 16.97 4.51 0.30
CA GLU A 263 17.89 4.12 -0.74
C GLU A 263 17.33 4.55 -2.09
N PHE A 264 18.08 5.38 -2.78
CA PHE A 264 17.77 5.83 -4.12
C PHE A 264 18.62 5.05 -5.11
N ILE A 265 17.99 4.36 -6.06
CA ILE A 265 18.65 3.41 -6.95
C ILE A 265 18.22 3.69 -8.38
N TYR A 266 19.18 3.71 -9.30
CA TYR A 266 18.93 3.81 -10.72
C TYR A 266 19.99 3.04 -11.53
N TRP A 267 19.67 2.74 -12.79
CA TRP A 267 20.61 2.12 -13.73
C TRP A 267 21.63 3.14 -14.21
N SER A 268 22.89 2.76 -14.21
CA SER A 268 23.98 3.57 -14.74
C SER A 268 24.60 2.91 -15.97
N ASP A 269 24.41 3.49 -17.13
CA ASP A 269 25.06 3.02 -18.38
C ASP A 269 26.58 3.02 -18.29
N TYR A 270 27.14 3.95 -17.51
CA TYR A 270 28.58 4.04 -17.31
C TYR A 270 29.14 2.83 -16.59
N TYR A 271 28.43 2.30 -15.58
CA TYR A 271 28.85 1.12 -14.83
C TYR A 271 28.23 -0.17 -15.37
N GLY A 272 27.22 -0.09 -16.24
CA GLY A 272 26.43 -1.25 -16.70
C GLY A 272 25.78 -2.00 -15.54
N SER A 273 25.28 -1.27 -14.54
CA SER A 273 24.71 -1.82 -13.31
C SER A 273 23.84 -0.79 -12.59
N ILE A 274 23.01 -1.24 -11.64
CA ILE A 274 22.34 -0.35 -10.70
C ILE A 274 23.33 0.25 -9.70
N ILE A 275 23.08 1.49 -9.31
CA ILE A 275 23.89 2.20 -8.30
C ILE A 275 23.01 2.88 -7.27
N SER A 276 23.50 3.02 -6.03
CA SER A 276 22.98 3.91 -5.00
C SER A 276 23.96 5.08 -4.81
N PRO A 277 23.66 6.28 -5.35
CA PRO A 277 24.64 7.38 -5.39
C PRO A 277 24.94 7.95 -4.00
N PHE A 278 24.06 7.76 -3.02
CA PHE A 278 24.24 8.24 -1.66
C PHE A 278 24.96 7.25 -0.75
N TYR A 279 25.20 6.03 -1.23
CA TYR A 279 25.94 5.02 -0.44
C TYR A 279 27.43 5.32 -0.39
N SER A 280 27.95 5.45 0.81
CA SER A 280 29.38 5.66 1.04
C SER A 280 30.10 4.35 1.33
N TYR A 281 30.93 3.89 0.42
CA TYR A 281 31.75 2.66 0.58
C TYR A 281 32.72 2.75 1.76
N SER A 282 33.16 3.95 2.16
CA SER A 282 34.08 4.13 3.28
C SER A 282 33.41 3.93 4.64
N SER A 283 32.12 4.25 4.76
CA SER A 283 31.37 4.13 6.03
C SER A 283 30.36 2.99 6.01
N GLY A 284 30.02 2.44 4.85
CA GLY A 284 28.93 1.48 4.69
C GLY A 284 27.55 2.09 4.96
N ARG A 285 27.40 3.41 4.76
CA ARG A 285 26.18 4.14 5.16
C ARG A 285 25.69 5.07 4.06
N THR A 286 24.37 5.23 4.01
CA THR A 286 23.65 6.27 3.29
C THR A 286 23.22 7.33 4.31
N ARG A 287 23.71 8.57 4.22
CA ARG A 287 23.49 9.60 5.26
C ARG A 287 22.56 10.72 4.83
N GLU A 288 22.56 11.03 3.57
CA GLU A 288 21.86 12.18 2.98
C GLU A 288 20.34 12.08 3.12
N THR A 289 19.81 10.86 3.21
CA THR A 289 18.36 10.57 3.24
C THR A 289 17.88 10.04 4.59
N VAL A 290 18.76 10.04 5.62
CA VAL A 290 18.39 9.57 6.96
C VAL A 290 17.52 10.59 7.69
N ARG A 291 16.42 10.13 8.28
CA ARG A 291 15.48 10.95 9.04
C ARG A 291 14.86 10.23 10.22
N SER A 292 14.39 10.98 11.21
CA SER A 292 13.68 10.47 12.39
C SER A 292 12.15 10.54 12.27
N SER A 293 11.63 11.21 11.25
CA SER A 293 10.20 11.40 11.06
C SER A 293 9.46 10.13 10.65
N LEU A 294 10.13 9.12 10.09
CA LEU A 294 9.55 7.90 9.51
C LEU A 294 8.51 8.17 8.40
N VAL A 295 8.59 9.33 7.77
CA VAL A 295 7.76 9.68 6.61
C VAL A 295 8.37 9.03 5.37
N THR A 296 7.57 8.33 4.58
CA THR A 296 8.03 7.65 3.36
C THR A 296 8.07 8.61 2.17
N CYS A 297 8.96 8.34 1.21
CA CYS A 297 9.01 9.06 -0.06
C CYS A 297 7.75 8.82 -0.89
N ARG A 298 7.38 9.82 -1.68
CA ARG A 298 6.20 9.81 -2.56
C ARG A 298 6.23 10.99 -3.53
N ASP A 299 5.45 10.93 -4.57
CA ASP A 299 5.08 12.09 -5.37
C ASP A 299 4.16 13.00 -4.53
N ILE A 300 4.75 14.00 -3.88
CA ILE A 300 4.04 14.82 -2.90
C ILE A 300 3.18 15.90 -3.55
N ASP A 301 3.51 16.35 -4.73
CA ASP A 301 2.81 17.41 -5.45
C ASP A 301 2.10 16.93 -6.72
N ASN A 302 2.17 15.65 -7.05
CA ASN A 302 1.58 14.94 -8.20
C ASN A 302 2.15 15.42 -9.55
N ASP A 303 3.46 15.64 -9.62
CA ASP A 303 4.15 15.99 -10.87
C ASP A 303 4.80 14.77 -11.58
N GLY A 304 4.68 13.57 -10.97
CA GLY A 304 5.23 12.32 -11.49
C GLY A 304 6.65 12.02 -11.03
N VAL A 305 7.27 12.91 -10.24
CA VAL A 305 8.56 12.70 -9.59
C VAL A 305 8.32 12.24 -8.15
N ILE A 306 9.19 11.40 -7.62
CA ILE A 306 9.13 10.99 -6.21
C ILE A 306 10.09 11.89 -5.42
N GLU A 307 9.57 12.54 -4.38
CA GLU A 307 10.38 13.31 -3.45
C GLU A 307 10.77 12.50 -2.23
N ILE A 308 11.97 12.78 -1.74
CA ILE A 308 12.55 12.22 -0.52
C ILE A 308 12.35 13.25 0.60
N PRO A 309 11.67 12.89 1.70
CA PRO A 309 11.49 13.80 2.82
C PRO A 309 12.74 13.85 3.70
N GLU A 310 13.17 15.06 4.04
CA GLU A 310 14.22 15.39 4.99
C GLU A 310 13.61 16.06 6.22
N ASP A 311 14.06 15.73 7.43
CA ASP A 311 13.60 16.41 8.63
C ASP A 311 14.15 17.85 8.66
N THR A 312 13.27 18.85 8.80
CA THR A 312 13.67 20.28 8.83
C THR A 312 14.40 20.70 10.11
N SER A 313 14.46 19.83 11.12
CA SER A 313 15.07 20.10 12.41
C SER A 313 15.82 18.89 12.91
N SER A 314 17.09 19.11 13.29
CA SER A 314 17.91 18.11 14.00
C SER A 314 17.46 17.83 15.44
N LYS A 315 16.53 18.65 16.01
CA LYS A 315 15.92 18.39 17.31
C LYS A 315 14.78 17.40 17.13
N LYS A 316 14.70 16.42 18.06
CA LYS A 316 13.59 15.48 18.10
C LYS A 316 12.26 16.23 18.02
N GLN A 317 11.55 16.02 16.91
CA GLN A 317 10.24 16.65 16.68
C GLN A 317 9.20 16.05 17.63
N SER A 318 8.03 16.68 17.78
CA SER A 318 6.98 16.11 18.61
C SER A 318 6.53 14.77 18.04
N SER A 319 6.06 13.86 18.89
CA SER A 319 5.55 12.56 18.46
C SER A 319 4.32 12.67 17.55
N GLU A 320 3.62 13.80 17.59
CA GLU A 320 2.35 14.02 16.88
C GLU A 320 2.51 14.79 15.58
N ILE A 321 3.44 15.77 15.54
CA ILE A 321 3.71 16.57 14.34
C ILE A 321 5.20 16.53 14.02
N THR A 322 5.51 16.29 12.77
CA THR A 322 6.86 16.45 12.22
C THR A 322 6.80 17.35 10.99
N SER A 323 7.88 18.08 10.72
CA SER A 323 8.00 18.94 9.54
C SER A 323 9.08 18.44 8.61
N GLN A 324 8.79 18.39 7.32
CA GLN A 324 9.67 17.86 6.29
C GLN A 324 9.98 18.93 5.24
N ASN A 325 11.19 18.86 4.74
CA ASN A 325 11.65 19.43 3.49
C ASN A 325 11.62 18.30 2.44
N TRP A 326 10.84 18.45 1.38
CA TRP A 326 10.77 17.47 0.31
C TRP A 326 11.79 17.80 -0.75
N MET A 327 12.63 16.81 -1.07
CA MET A 327 13.76 16.93 -1.97
C MET A 327 13.55 16.06 -3.19
N SER A 328 13.65 16.64 -4.38
CA SER A 328 13.72 15.86 -5.63
C SER A 328 15.18 15.65 -6.05
N TYR A 329 15.45 14.49 -6.64
CA TYR A 329 16.76 14.19 -7.22
C TYR A 329 16.76 14.56 -8.70
N GLY A 330 17.75 15.35 -9.12
CA GLY A 330 17.97 15.71 -10.51
C GLY A 330 19.36 16.31 -10.67
N ASN A 331 19.97 16.13 -11.83
CA ASN A 331 21.33 16.60 -12.10
C ASN A 331 22.37 16.15 -11.04
N THR A 332 22.22 14.93 -10.54
CA THR A 332 23.10 14.30 -9.52
C THR A 332 23.05 14.92 -8.13
N VAL A 333 22.08 15.77 -7.83
CA VAL A 333 21.92 16.42 -6.52
C VAL A 333 20.48 16.35 -6.04
N LEU A 334 20.30 16.42 -4.73
CA LEU A 334 19.02 16.67 -4.10
C LEU A 334 18.74 18.17 -4.07
N SER A 335 17.56 18.59 -4.54
CA SER A 335 17.11 19.98 -4.52
C SER A 335 15.77 20.11 -3.82
N HIS A 336 15.59 21.21 -3.09
CA HIS A 336 14.35 21.55 -2.42
C HIS A 336 13.18 21.69 -3.40
N LYS A 337 12.01 21.13 -3.01
CA LYS A 337 10.77 21.19 -3.78
C LYS A 337 9.66 21.93 -3.02
N CYS A 338 9.34 21.49 -1.81
CA CYS A 338 8.33 22.08 -0.95
C CYS A 338 8.50 21.64 0.52
N TYR A 339 7.75 22.27 1.41
CA TYR A 339 7.67 21.88 2.82
C TYR A 339 6.35 21.20 3.17
N SER A 340 6.33 20.46 4.27
CA SER A 340 5.10 19.91 4.83
C SER A 340 5.14 19.79 6.35
N PHE A 341 3.93 19.59 6.92
CA PHE A 341 3.72 19.14 8.29
C PHE A 341 2.99 17.80 8.24
N ALA A 342 3.59 16.73 8.79
CA ALA A 342 2.95 15.45 8.93
C ALA A 342 2.30 15.32 10.32
N CYS A 343 0.99 15.14 10.35
CA CYS A 343 0.22 14.84 11.55
C CYS A 343 0.06 13.32 11.66
N LYS A 344 1.00 12.67 12.35
CA LYS A 344 1.09 11.20 12.43
C LYS A 344 -0.14 10.58 13.08
N ARG A 345 -0.64 11.17 14.16
CA ARG A 345 -1.80 10.66 14.89
C ARG A 345 -3.08 10.64 14.06
N ASP A 346 -3.23 11.62 13.20
CA ASP A 346 -4.43 11.79 12.38
C ASP A 346 -4.27 11.29 10.94
N GLY A 347 -3.08 10.81 10.57
CA GLY A 347 -2.82 10.11 9.32
C GLY A 347 -2.87 11.00 8.08
N TYR A 348 -2.36 12.25 8.17
CA TYR A 348 -2.26 13.13 7.00
C TYR A 348 -0.99 13.98 6.99
N ILE A 349 -0.62 14.44 5.81
CA ILE A 349 0.45 15.40 5.54
C ILE A 349 -0.18 16.65 4.94
N LEU A 350 0.17 17.82 5.46
CA LEU A 350 -0.20 19.12 4.90
C LEU A 350 1.01 19.73 4.21
N VAL A 351 0.97 19.79 2.88
CA VAL A 351 1.98 20.48 2.07
C VAL A 351 1.78 21.98 2.18
N VAL A 352 2.85 22.76 2.27
CA VAL A 352 2.80 24.21 2.36
C VAL A 352 3.89 24.85 1.51
N GLY A 353 3.65 26.06 1.03
CA GLY A 353 4.68 26.85 0.33
C GLY A 353 5.73 27.38 1.28
N ASP A 354 6.87 27.76 0.74
CA ASP A 354 8.05 28.23 1.48
C ASP A 354 7.75 29.46 2.34
N ASP A 355 6.99 30.40 1.78
CA ASP A 355 6.57 31.63 2.46
C ASP A 355 5.69 31.35 3.69
N VAL A 356 4.75 30.39 3.55
CA VAL A 356 3.92 29.95 4.68
C VAL A 356 4.77 29.22 5.72
N PHE A 357 5.62 28.29 5.29
CA PHE A 357 6.43 27.47 6.20
C PHE A 357 7.32 28.29 7.13
N VAL A 358 7.97 29.33 6.57
CA VAL A 358 8.89 30.20 7.31
C VAL A 358 8.15 31.01 8.40
N ASP A 359 6.94 31.46 8.11
CA ASP A 359 6.20 32.40 8.96
C ASP A 359 5.25 31.71 9.99
N VAL A 360 5.00 30.41 9.85
CA VAL A 360 4.10 29.69 10.78
C VAL A 360 4.82 28.73 11.73
N LYS A 361 4.14 28.40 12.82
CA LYS A 361 4.51 27.35 13.78
C LYS A 361 3.35 26.37 13.90
N PRO A 362 3.60 25.03 13.76
CA PRO A 362 2.56 24.05 13.99
C PRO A 362 2.30 23.83 15.49
N GLU A 363 1.04 23.64 15.87
CA GLU A 363 0.60 23.22 17.19
C GLU A 363 -0.46 22.13 17.06
N TYR A 364 -0.50 21.21 18.03
CA TYR A 364 -1.47 20.11 18.05
C TYR A 364 -2.12 19.97 19.42
N ASP A 365 -3.45 19.93 19.43
CA ASP A 365 -4.28 19.65 20.60
C ASP A 365 -4.79 18.20 20.49
N SER A 366 -4.24 17.31 21.32
CA SER A 366 -4.53 15.89 21.27
C SER A 366 -5.94 15.52 21.77
N GLU A 367 -6.55 16.35 22.62
CA GLU A 367 -7.91 16.11 23.11
C GLU A 367 -8.95 16.44 22.04
N LYS A 368 -8.74 17.53 21.32
CA LYS A 368 -9.64 17.98 20.24
C LYS A 368 -9.30 17.37 18.88
N ARG A 369 -8.16 16.69 18.77
CA ARG A 369 -7.58 16.27 17.50
C ARG A 369 -7.53 17.43 16.51
N SER A 370 -7.01 18.57 16.98
CA SER A 370 -6.92 19.82 16.23
C SER A 370 -5.48 20.18 15.97
N PHE A 371 -5.12 20.26 14.70
CA PHE A 371 -3.86 20.79 14.19
C PHE A 371 -4.06 22.27 13.86
N ARG A 372 -3.13 23.13 14.28
CA ARG A 372 -3.17 24.57 14.01
C ARG A 372 -1.84 25.05 13.46
N LEU A 373 -1.91 25.94 12.47
CA LEU A 373 -0.79 26.79 12.07
C LEU A 373 -0.95 28.14 12.72
N ILE A 374 0.04 28.54 13.50
CA ILE A 374 0.08 29.80 14.24
C ILE A 374 1.09 30.73 13.59
N ASP A 375 0.69 31.94 13.25
CA ASP A 375 1.61 32.98 12.78
C ASP A 375 2.63 33.30 13.88
N LYS A 376 3.92 33.25 13.53
CA LYS A 376 5.02 33.49 14.47
C LYS A 376 5.05 34.92 15.01
N LYS A 377 4.53 35.91 14.24
CA LYS A 377 4.53 37.33 14.57
C LYS A 377 3.28 37.72 15.40
N SER A 378 2.10 37.52 14.82
CA SER A 378 0.84 37.94 15.46
C SER A 378 0.39 36.96 16.56
N LYS A 379 0.87 35.70 16.58
CA LYS A 379 0.41 34.62 17.46
C LYS A 379 -1.03 34.18 17.20
N GLU A 380 -1.63 34.62 16.12
CA GLU A 380 -2.98 34.22 15.72
C GLU A 380 -2.96 32.87 14.96
N THR A 381 -4.08 32.17 15.05
CA THR A 381 -4.29 30.96 14.23
C THR A 381 -4.53 31.37 12.79
N VAL A 382 -3.73 30.86 11.87
CA VAL A 382 -3.85 31.03 10.41
C VAL A 382 -4.79 29.98 9.83
N LEU A 383 -4.57 28.72 10.22
CA LEU A 383 -5.32 27.55 9.78
C LEU A 383 -5.56 26.62 10.96
N GLU A 384 -6.77 26.06 11.06
CA GLU A 384 -7.08 24.96 11.96
C GLU A 384 -7.68 23.80 11.18
N ILE A 385 -7.18 22.57 11.42
CA ILE A 385 -7.71 21.31 10.86
C ILE A 385 -8.12 20.44 12.04
N ILE A 386 -9.38 19.98 12.05
CA ILE A 386 -9.91 19.07 13.06
C ILE A 386 -10.21 17.73 12.41
N THR A 387 -9.78 16.65 13.06
CA THR A 387 -10.05 15.28 12.65
C THR A 387 -11.22 14.70 13.43
N LEU A 388 -12.26 14.30 12.73
CA LEU A 388 -13.50 13.77 13.30
C LEU A 388 -13.75 12.35 12.84
N ILE A 389 -14.37 11.52 13.69
CA ILE A 389 -14.86 10.21 13.29
C ILE A 389 -16.09 10.39 12.40
N SER A 390 -16.13 9.75 11.24
CA SER A 390 -17.18 9.95 10.23
C SER A 390 -18.60 9.67 10.76
N SER A 391 -18.78 8.69 11.63
CA SER A 391 -20.08 8.38 12.26
C SER A 391 -20.60 9.48 13.16
N ASN A 392 -19.72 10.32 13.71
CA ASN A 392 -20.05 11.40 14.65
C ASN A 392 -20.13 12.76 13.97
N TYR A 393 -19.82 12.83 12.67
CA TYR A 393 -19.79 14.10 11.93
C TYR A 393 -21.14 14.41 11.28
N SER A 394 -21.67 15.61 11.56
CA SER A 394 -22.77 16.21 10.82
C SER A 394 -22.32 17.54 10.21
N ARG A 395 -22.56 17.71 8.90
CA ARG A 395 -22.22 18.97 8.20
C ARG A 395 -22.90 20.21 8.78
N ASN A 396 -24.04 20.04 9.47
CA ASN A 396 -24.82 21.11 10.06
C ASN A 396 -24.61 21.25 11.57
N ASP A 397 -23.57 20.59 12.14
CA ASP A 397 -23.28 20.71 13.56
C ASP A 397 -22.88 22.17 13.90
N PRO A 398 -23.59 22.84 14.82
CA PRO A 398 -23.30 24.20 15.20
C PRO A 398 -21.86 24.42 15.72
N ASN A 399 -21.25 23.37 16.31
CA ASN A 399 -19.89 23.42 16.83
C ASN A 399 -18.84 23.62 15.72
N TYR A 400 -19.16 23.26 14.49
CA TYR A 400 -18.25 23.35 13.34
C TYR A 400 -18.69 24.38 12.30
N LYS A 401 -19.44 25.40 12.74
CA LYS A 401 -19.84 26.50 11.87
C LYS A 401 -18.60 27.25 11.35
N GLY A 402 -18.52 27.40 10.03
CA GLY A 402 -17.41 28.05 9.34
C GLY A 402 -16.25 27.12 8.98
N TYR A 403 -16.36 25.81 9.29
CA TYR A 403 -15.43 24.79 8.80
C TYR A 403 -15.88 24.22 7.47
N THR A 404 -14.92 23.87 6.64
CA THR A 404 -15.11 23.20 5.34
C THR A 404 -14.47 21.81 5.38
N THR A 405 -15.18 20.78 4.87
CA THR A 405 -14.58 19.45 4.70
C THR A 405 -13.50 19.50 3.62
N VAL A 406 -12.27 19.13 3.98
CA VAL A 406 -11.10 19.14 3.09
C VAL A 406 -10.66 17.75 2.67
N LEU A 407 -10.86 16.71 3.51
CA LEU A 407 -10.50 15.33 3.21
C LEU A 407 -11.47 14.36 3.91
N LYS A 408 -11.65 13.17 3.31
CA LYS A 408 -12.31 12.01 3.92
C LYS A 408 -11.48 10.77 3.68
N ASN A 409 -11.21 10.00 4.71
CA ASN A 409 -10.44 8.77 4.63
C ASN A 409 -10.87 7.78 5.72
N SER A 410 -11.09 6.51 5.35
CA SER A 410 -11.19 5.32 6.22
C SER A 410 -11.84 5.55 7.60
N GLY A 411 -13.04 6.15 7.61
CA GLY A 411 -13.77 6.41 8.85
C GLY A 411 -13.50 7.77 9.51
N PHE A 412 -12.66 8.62 8.91
CA PHE A 412 -12.40 9.99 9.37
C PHE A 412 -12.84 11.05 8.37
N VAL A 413 -13.23 12.19 8.91
CA VAL A 413 -13.53 13.43 8.18
C VAL A 413 -12.62 14.53 8.71
N TYR A 414 -11.93 15.21 7.82
CA TYR A 414 -11.05 16.32 8.13
C TYR A 414 -11.73 17.62 7.72
N ILE A 415 -11.91 18.50 8.68
CA ILE A 415 -12.54 19.80 8.46
C ILE A 415 -11.52 20.90 8.75
N ALA A 416 -11.51 21.93 7.94
CA ALA A 416 -10.57 23.04 8.07
C ALA A 416 -11.28 24.39 8.15
N LYS A 417 -10.65 25.30 8.85
CA LYS A 417 -11.04 26.70 8.94
C LYS A 417 -9.81 27.60 8.80
N VAL A 418 -9.90 28.57 7.92
CA VAL A 418 -8.86 29.58 7.68
C VAL A 418 -9.25 30.89 8.35
N ASN A 419 -8.26 31.64 8.83
CA ASN A 419 -8.45 32.99 9.33
C ASN A 419 -8.25 34.01 8.20
N ASP A 420 -9.34 34.49 7.62
CA ASP A 420 -9.32 35.47 6.53
C ASP A 420 -8.66 36.81 6.90
N ASN A 421 -8.55 37.11 8.20
CA ASN A 421 -7.94 38.35 8.72
C ASN A 421 -6.42 38.22 8.94
N SER A 422 -5.84 37.00 8.80
CA SER A 422 -4.40 36.80 8.93
C SER A 422 -3.65 37.49 7.77
N ASP A 423 -2.45 37.98 8.07
CA ASP A 423 -1.53 38.50 7.05
C ASP A 423 -1.03 37.36 6.14
N ILE A 424 -0.90 36.15 6.70
CA ILE A 424 -0.56 34.93 5.96
C ILE A 424 -1.83 34.41 5.29
N LYS A 425 -1.85 34.41 3.95
CA LYS A 425 -3.01 33.98 3.17
C LYS A 425 -2.93 32.52 2.80
N ILE A 426 -3.92 31.75 3.18
CA ILE A 426 -4.15 30.36 2.76
C ILE A 426 -5.57 30.29 2.21
N ASP A 427 -5.74 29.74 1.01
CA ASP A 427 -7.08 29.51 0.46
C ASP A 427 -7.59 28.13 0.89
N ILE A 428 -8.80 28.09 1.42
CA ILE A 428 -9.48 26.85 1.85
C ILE A 428 -9.64 25.84 0.69
N GLN A 429 -9.72 26.29 -0.55
CA GLN A 429 -9.82 25.38 -1.69
C GLN A 429 -8.47 24.73 -1.99
N THR A 430 -7.37 25.46 -1.87
CA THR A 430 -6.02 24.90 -2.08
C THR A 430 -5.66 23.86 -1.00
N ILE A 431 -6.20 23.97 0.21
CA ILE A 431 -5.95 22.98 1.27
C ILE A 431 -6.37 21.57 0.84
N LYS A 432 -7.44 21.42 0.04
CA LYS A 432 -7.86 20.10 -0.47
C LYS A 432 -6.81 19.44 -1.35
N ASP A 433 -6.03 20.22 -2.07
CA ASP A 433 -4.95 19.74 -2.92
C ASP A 433 -3.65 19.55 -2.12
N MET A 434 -3.48 20.35 -1.06
CA MET A 434 -2.30 20.35 -0.18
C MET A 434 -2.34 19.25 0.89
N ILE A 435 -3.52 18.73 1.26
CA ILE A 435 -3.67 17.68 2.26
C ILE A 435 -3.59 16.29 1.61
N LYS A 436 -2.65 15.47 2.06
CA LYS A 436 -2.43 14.11 1.55
C LYS A 436 -2.64 13.11 2.69
N VAL A 437 -3.12 11.91 2.36
CA VAL A 437 -3.17 10.80 3.34
C VAL A 437 -1.74 10.35 3.64
N TYR A 438 -1.50 10.06 4.94
CA TYR A 438 -0.20 9.59 5.42
C TYR A 438 0.02 8.13 5.05
#